data_7de52a593f5efa6c2aaec0b8d8997677
#
_entry.id   7de52a593f5efa6c2aaec0b8d8997677
#
_cell.length_a   1.000
_cell.length_b   1.000
_cell.length_c   1.000
_cell.angle_alpha   90.00
_cell.angle_beta   90.00
_cell.angle_gamma   90.00
#
_symmetry.space_group_name_H-M   'P 1'
#
loop_
_entity.id
_entity.type
_entity.pdbx_description
1 polymer ?
#
loop_
_entity_poly.entity_id
_entity_poly.type
_entity_poly.pdbx_seq_one_letter_code
_entity_poly.pdbx_strand_id
1 'polypeptide(L)'
;TKEQSRQLVRQFNESARIGFLPGLRDAIKYVKKLHSEGYVFHCITSLSTDYYAGKLREQNLERLFGKDVFERVVCLDCGADKDDGLLPYKDSGCIWVEDKPSNAECGLDMGLRSILIEHDFNKDYENNNLVKVKNWKEIYELITAI
;
A
#
# COMPACT_ATOMS: atom_id res chain seq x y z
N THR A 1 -3.79 26.07 -3.56
CA THR A 1 -2.71 25.70 -4.49
C THR A 1 -2.22 24.28 -4.23
N LYS A 2 -1.49 23.69 -5.19
CA LYS A 2 -0.87 22.36 -4.99
C LYS A 2 0.08 22.35 -3.78
N GLU A 3 0.82 23.43 -3.57
CA GLU A 3 1.74 23.57 -2.43
C GLU A 3 0.98 23.61 -1.10
N GLN A 4 -0.09 24.37 -1.02
CA GLN A 4 -0.94 24.41 0.18
C GLN A 4 -1.58 23.05 0.46
N SER A 5 -2.03 22.33 -0.55
CA SER A 5 -2.56 20.99 -0.41
C SER A 5 -1.51 20.00 0.09
N ARG A 6 -0.28 20.05 -0.44
CA ARG A 6 0.85 19.24 0.04
C ARG A 6 1.19 19.53 1.50
N GLN A 7 1.19 20.81 1.91
CA GLN A 7 1.44 21.19 3.30
C GLN A 7 0.37 20.65 4.24
N LEU A 8 -0.90 20.73 3.86
CA LEU A 8 -2.01 20.17 4.66
C LEU A 8 -1.89 18.65 4.82
N VAL A 9 -1.59 17.95 3.74
CA VAL A 9 -1.38 16.49 3.78
C VAL A 9 -0.18 16.14 4.66
N ARG A 10 0.92 16.86 4.55
CA ARG A 10 2.10 16.65 5.39
C ARG A 10 1.79 16.88 6.87
N GLN A 11 1.09 17.96 7.21
CA GLN A 11 0.68 18.25 8.59
C GLN A 11 -0.18 17.13 9.17
N PHE A 12 -1.11 16.59 8.38
CA PHE A 12 -1.91 15.43 8.80
C PHE A 12 -1.03 14.19 9.00
N ASN A 13 -0.14 13.88 8.05
CA ASN A 13 0.74 12.71 8.09
C ASN A 13 1.72 12.75 9.27
N GLU A 14 2.11 13.95 9.71
CA GLU A 14 3.00 14.16 10.87
C GLU A 14 2.24 14.35 12.19
N SER A 15 0.92 14.28 12.17
CA SER A 15 0.08 14.37 13.36
C SER A 15 -0.16 13.00 14.01
N ALA A 16 -0.61 13.01 15.28
CA ALA A 16 -1.00 11.79 15.99
C ALA A 16 -2.13 11.00 15.30
N ARG A 17 -2.91 11.63 14.45
CA ARG A 17 -4.04 11.02 13.73
C ARG A 17 -3.62 9.90 12.81
N ILE A 18 -2.39 9.92 12.31
CA ILE A 18 -1.86 8.85 11.44
C ILE A 18 -1.82 7.50 12.15
N GLY A 19 -1.70 7.51 13.47
CA GLY A 19 -1.73 6.30 14.29
C GLY A 19 -3.12 5.69 14.49
N PHE A 20 -4.18 6.34 14.01
CA PHE A 20 -5.58 5.95 14.25
C PHE A 20 -6.39 5.78 12.96
N LEU A 21 -5.73 5.63 11.83
CA LEU A 21 -6.42 5.39 10.56
C LEU A 21 -7.17 4.05 10.61
N PRO A 22 -8.43 4.01 10.13
CA PRO A 22 -9.19 2.77 10.04
C PRO A 22 -8.68 1.90 8.89
N GLY A 23 -9.00 0.60 8.96
CA GLY A 23 -8.80 -0.30 7.84
C GLY A 23 -9.80 -0.03 6.70
N LEU A 24 -9.35 -0.27 5.47
CA LEU A 24 -10.17 -0.08 4.29
C LEU A 24 -10.96 -1.35 3.97
N ARG A 25 -12.29 -1.24 3.89
CA ARG A 25 -13.18 -2.35 3.46
C ARG A 25 -12.83 -3.67 4.18
N ASP A 26 -12.61 -4.72 3.40
CA ASP A 26 -12.29 -6.09 3.83
C ASP A 26 -10.79 -6.37 3.98
N ALA A 27 -9.94 -5.34 3.95
CA ALA A 27 -8.47 -5.50 4.01
C ALA A 27 -8.02 -6.24 5.26
N ILE A 28 -8.52 -5.88 6.45
CA ILE A 28 -8.12 -6.52 7.70
C ILE A 28 -8.37 -8.03 7.64
N LYS A 29 -9.54 -8.44 7.19
CA LYS A 29 -9.92 -9.85 7.09
C LYS A 29 -8.99 -10.64 6.17
N TYR A 30 -8.78 -10.17 4.96
CA TYR A 30 -8.06 -10.95 3.95
C TYR A 30 -6.54 -10.85 4.05
N VAL A 31 -6.00 -9.74 4.52
CA VAL A 31 -4.57 -9.63 4.84
C VAL A 31 -4.21 -10.59 5.98
N LYS A 32 -5.00 -10.61 7.04
CA LYS A 32 -4.80 -11.57 8.14
C LYS A 32 -4.92 -13.01 7.67
N LYS A 33 -5.88 -13.30 6.80
CA LYS A 33 -6.07 -14.62 6.23
C LYS A 33 -4.87 -15.08 5.40
N LEU A 34 -4.39 -14.23 4.49
CA LEU A 34 -3.18 -14.48 3.72
C LEU A 34 -1.97 -14.71 4.63
N HIS A 35 -1.80 -13.87 5.65
CA HIS A 35 -0.70 -14.04 6.59
C HIS A 35 -0.78 -15.37 7.33
N SER A 36 -1.97 -15.81 7.76
CA SER A 36 -2.16 -17.12 8.41
C SER A 36 -1.83 -18.30 7.48
N GLU A 37 -1.87 -18.08 6.18
CA GLU A 37 -1.53 -19.06 5.14
C GLU A 37 -0.05 -18.98 4.70
N GLY A 38 0.75 -18.16 5.39
CA GLY A 38 2.20 -18.07 5.19
C GLY A 38 2.69 -16.91 4.33
N TYR A 39 1.82 -16.04 3.88
CA TYR A 39 2.22 -14.84 3.12
C TYR A 39 2.80 -13.77 4.03
N VAL A 40 3.90 -13.17 3.60
CA VAL A 40 4.58 -12.08 4.30
C VAL A 40 4.25 -10.75 3.62
N PHE A 41 4.02 -9.72 4.40
CA PHE A 41 3.68 -8.39 3.90
C PHE A 41 4.79 -7.39 4.17
N HIS A 42 5.09 -6.57 3.17
CA HIS A 42 5.86 -5.35 3.30
C HIS A 42 4.97 -4.17 2.94
N CYS A 43 5.07 -3.09 3.68
CA CYS A 43 4.34 -1.85 3.41
C CYS A 43 5.31 -0.78 2.92
N ILE A 44 5.00 -0.18 1.76
CA ILE A 44 5.73 0.97 1.23
C ILE A 44 4.73 2.10 1.10
N THR A 45 4.88 3.11 1.92
CA THR A 45 3.90 4.19 2.02
C THR A 45 4.55 5.55 1.86
N SER A 46 3.95 6.41 1.03
CA SER A 46 4.33 7.82 0.91
C SER A 46 3.62 8.59 2.02
N LEU A 47 4.33 8.89 3.07
CA LEU A 47 3.80 9.45 4.31
C LEU A 47 4.57 10.71 4.71
N SER A 48 5.73 10.51 5.27
CA SER A 48 6.68 11.49 5.75
C SER A 48 7.99 10.77 6.10
N THR A 49 9.10 11.48 6.05
CA THR A 49 10.39 11.00 6.54
C THR A 49 10.59 11.29 8.02
N ASP A 50 9.61 11.90 8.69
CA ASP A 50 9.65 12.11 10.13
C ASP A 50 9.61 10.78 10.87
N TYR A 51 10.53 10.60 11.81
CA TYR A 51 10.68 9.36 12.57
C TYR A 51 9.40 8.98 13.35
N TYR A 52 8.79 9.95 14.00
CA TYR A 52 7.58 9.69 14.82
C TYR A 52 6.36 9.38 13.96
N ALA A 53 6.22 10.02 12.80
CA ALA A 53 5.17 9.68 11.83
C ALA A 53 5.30 8.22 11.38
N GLY A 54 6.51 7.78 11.08
CA GLY A 54 6.81 6.39 10.74
C GLY A 54 6.44 5.43 11.85
N LYS A 55 6.81 5.73 13.10
CA LYS A 55 6.45 4.91 14.26
C LYS A 55 4.94 4.81 14.50
N LEU A 56 4.24 5.91 14.37
CA LEU A 56 2.77 5.92 14.46
C LEU A 56 2.12 5.07 13.35
N ARG A 57 2.67 5.10 12.15
CA ARG A 57 2.18 4.28 11.04
C ARG A 57 2.42 2.78 11.31
N GLU A 58 3.59 2.41 11.79
CA GLU A 58 3.87 1.03 12.21
C GLU A 58 2.88 0.55 13.28
N GLN A 59 2.65 1.36 14.31
CA GLN A 59 1.68 1.05 15.37
C GLN A 59 0.26 0.95 14.85
N ASN A 60 -0.14 1.80 13.90
CA ASN A 60 -1.44 1.73 13.24
C ASN A 60 -1.62 0.39 12.51
N LEU A 61 -0.63 -0.03 11.73
CA LEU A 61 -0.66 -1.31 11.03
C LEU A 61 -0.71 -2.49 12.00
N GLU A 62 0.07 -2.47 13.07
CA GLU A 62 0.05 -3.51 14.09
C GLU A 62 -1.32 -3.64 14.78
N ARG A 63 -1.97 -2.51 15.11
CA ARG A 63 -3.31 -2.53 15.71
C ARG A 63 -4.37 -3.08 14.77
N LEU A 64 -4.30 -2.74 13.49
CA LEU A 64 -5.29 -3.17 12.51
C LEU A 64 -5.10 -4.64 12.11
N PHE A 65 -3.87 -5.06 11.85
CA PHE A 65 -3.58 -6.34 11.19
C PHE A 65 -2.93 -7.38 12.11
N GLY A 66 -2.27 -6.96 13.17
CA GLY A 66 -1.51 -7.83 14.06
C GLY A 66 -0.01 -7.52 14.02
N LYS A 67 0.70 -7.89 15.08
CA LYS A 67 2.09 -7.49 15.33
C LYS A 67 3.08 -7.97 14.26
N ASP A 68 2.89 -9.17 13.72
CA ASP A 68 3.90 -9.81 12.86
C ASP A 68 3.46 -9.86 11.38
N VAL A 69 2.37 -9.21 11.01
CA VAL A 69 1.82 -9.26 9.64
C VAL A 69 2.71 -8.51 8.66
N PHE A 70 3.12 -7.29 9.03
CA PHE A 70 4.04 -6.49 8.22
C PHE A 70 5.47 -6.65 8.74
N GLU A 71 6.28 -7.41 8.01
CA GLU A 71 7.67 -7.64 8.35
C GLU A 71 8.52 -6.36 8.17
N ARG A 72 8.13 -5.51 7.22
CA ARG A 72 8.84 -4.27 6.91
C ARG A 72 7.86 -3.16 6.57
N VAL A 73 8.11 -1.98 7.13
CA VAL A 73 7.38 -0.75 6.81
C VAL A 73 8.38 0.31 6.35
N VAL A 74 8.25 0.74 5.11
CA VAL A 74 9.09 1.78 4.50
C VAL A 74 8.25 3.03 4.30
N CYS A 75 8.63 4.10 4.98
CA CYS A 75 7.99 5.41 4.84
C CYS A 75 8.83 6.29 3.91
N LEU A 76 8.24 6.63 2.77
CA LEU A 76 8.79 7.60 1.83
C LEU A 76 8.25 9.00 2.16
N ASP A 77 8.85 10.04 1.60
CA ASP A 77 8.37 11.40 1.81
C ASP A 77 6.95 11.59 1.27
N CYS A 78 6.27 12.61 1.77
CA CYS A 78 4.91 12.94 1.40
C CYS A 78 4.80 13.18 -0.12
N GLY A 79 3.96 12.37 -0.77
CA GLY A 79 3.74 12.45 -2.22
C GLY A 79 4.89 11.92 -3.08
N ALA A 80 5.89 11.28 -2.49
CA ALA A 80 6.98 10.64 -3.24
C ALA A 80 6.45 9.49 -4.12
N ASP A 81 7.07 9.32 -5.28
CA ASP A 81 6.84 8.17 -6.13
C ASP A 81 7.38 6.88 -5.49
N LYS A 82 6.89 5.74 -5.94
CA LYS A 82 7.24 4.44 -5.35
C LYS A 82 8.53 3.82 -5.89
N ASP A 83 9.14 4.42 -6.90
CA ASP A 83 10.30 3.88 -7.61
C ASP A 83 11.42 3.43 -6.67
N ASP A 84 11.89 4.34 -5.80
CA ASP A 84 12.97 4.03 -4.86
C ASP A 84 12.58 2.96 -3.84
N GLY A 85 11.34 2.98 -3.38
CA GLY A 85 10.82 2.00 -2.43
C GLY A 85 10.67 0.61 -3.05
N LEU A 86 10.36 0.53 -4.33
CA LEU A 86 10.18 -0.73 -5.06
C LEU A 86 11.47 -1.30 -5.65
N LEU A 87 12.52 -0.51 -5.77
CA LEU A 87 13.79 -0.94 -6.35
C LEU A 87 14.35 -2.23 -5.75
N PRO A 88 14.31 -2.46 -4.42
CA PRO A 88 14.76 -3.72 -3.81
C PRO A 88 13.99 -4.97 -4.28
N TYR A 89 12.79 -4.78 -4.83
CA TYR A 89 11.91 -5.87 -5.28
C TYR A 89 11.93 -6.07 -6.79
N LYS A 90 12.74 -5.29 -7.52
CA LYS A 90 12.82 -5.35 -8.98
C LYS A 90 13.05 -6.78 -9.46
N ASP A 91 12.27 -7.19 -10.46
CA ASP A 91 12.31 -8.52 -11.09
C ASP A 91 12.11 -9.70 -10.12
N SER A 92 11.56 -9.44 -8.92
CA SER A 92 11.30 -10.48 -7.92
C SER A 92 10.05 -11.32 -8.22
N GLY A 93 9.13 -10.81 -9.04
CA GLY A 93 7.82 -11.41 -9.25
C GLY A 93 6.88 -11.30 -8.05
N CYS A 94 7.26 -10.55 -7.01
CA CYS A 94 6.38 -10.29 -5.88
C CYS A 94 5.09 -9.59 -6.32
N ILE A 95 4.05 -9.74 -5.51
CA ILE A 95 2.76 -9.09 -5.73
C ILE A 95 2.81 -7.69 -5.15
N TRP A 96 2.43 -6.71 -5.96
CA TRP A 96 2.31 -5.32 -5.58
C TRP A 96 0.86 -4.88 -5.64
N VAL A 97 0.29 -4.42 -4.54
CA VAL A 97 -1.10 -3.94 -4.45
C VAL A 97 -1.10 -2.44 -4.22
N GLU A 98 -1.78 -1.73 -5.07
CA GLU A 98 -1.85 -0.25 -5.08
C GLU A 98 -3.23 0.25 -5.48
N ASP A 99 -3.56 1.47 -5.09
CA ASP A 99 -4.78 2.16 -5.48
C ASP A 99 -4.52 3.35 -6.44
N LYS A 100 -3.30 3.87 -6.44
CA LYS A 100 -2.90 4.93 -7.37
C LYS A 100 -2.37 4.35 -8.67
N PRO A 101 -3.00 4.65 -9.82
CA PRO A 101 -2.62 4.06 -11.11
C PRO A 101 -1.13 4.20 -11.44
N SER A 102 -0.55 5.39 -11.26
CA SER A 102 0.88 5.61 -11.53
C SER A 102 1.81 4.75 -10.68
N ASN A 103 1.44 4.47 -9.44
CA ASN A 103 2.21 3.58 -8.56
C ASN A 103 2.03 2.11 -8.94
N ALA A 104 0.85 1.73 -9.43
CA ALA A 104 0.61 0.39 -9.96
C ALA A 104 1.42 0.14 -11.24
N GLU A 105 1.49 1.13 -12.13
CA GLU A 105 2.35 1.09 -13.33
C GLU A 105 3.84 0.97 -12.95
N CYS A 106 4.27 1.72 -11.94
CA CYS A 106 5.64 1.60 -11.41
C CYS A 106 5.95 0.14 -10.99
N GLY A 107 5.01 -0.55 -10.36
CA GLY A 107 5.15 -1.97 -10.04
C GLY A 107 5.33 -2.85 -11.28
N LEU A 108 4.59 -2.60 -12.36
CA LEU A 108 4.79 -3.31 -13.63
C LEU A 108 6.18 -3.06 -14.21
N ASP A 109 6.62 -1.81 -14.24
CA ASP A 109 7.94 -1.42 -14.76
C ASP A 109 9.10 -2.04 -13.96
N MET A 110 8.85 -2.31 -12.68
CA MET A 110 9.79 -3.01 -11.79
C MET A 110 9.72 -4.55 -11.91
N GLY A 111 8.92 -5.09 -12.79
CA GLY A 111 8.78 -6.54 -12.98
C GLY A 111 7.97 -7.24 -11.88
N LEU A 112 7.07 -6.52 -11.22
CA LEU A 112 6.19 -7.06 -10.20
C LEU A 112 4.84 -7.49 -10.77
N ARG A 113 4.15 -8.39 -10.07
CA ARG A 113 2.75 -8.71 -10.35
C ARG A 113 1.87 -7.63 -9.74
N SER A 114 1.58 -6.60 -10.52
CA SER A 114 0.89 -5.40 -10.03
C SER A 114 -0.62 -5.54 -10.08
N ILE A 115 -1.29 -5.22 -8.99
CA ILE A 115 -2.75 -5.26 -8.82
C ILE A 115 -3.21 -3.86 -8.43
N LEU A 116 -4.18 -3.33 -9.18
CA LEU A 116 -4.84 -2.07 -8.87
C LEU A 116 -6.17 -2.34 -8.16
N ILE A 117 -6.29 -1.87 -6.92
CA ILE A 117 -7.56 -1.92 -6.20
C ILE A 117 -8.44 -0.71 -6.58
N GLU A 118 -9.69 -0.98 -6.96
CA GLU A 118 -10.61 0.04 -7.45
C GLU A 118 -11.12 0.94 -6.34
N HIS A 119 -11.09 2.24 -6.62
CA HIS A 119 -11.72 3.32 -5.87
C HIS A 119 -12.43 4.27 -6.83
N ASP A 120 -13.26 5.17 -6.33
CA ASP A 120 -13.97 6.14 -7.16
C ASP A 120 -13.04 6.99 -8.02
N PHE A 121 -11.84 7.32 -7.51
CA PHE A 121 -10.88 8.17 -8.23
C PHE A 121 -10.12 7.45 -9.34
N ASN A 122 -10.14 6.11 -9.39
CA ASN A 122 -9.42 5.32 -10.40
C ASN A 122 -10.33 4.37 -11.21
N LYS A 123 -11.63 4.39 -10.97
CA LYS A 123 -12.57 3.43 -11.59
C LYS A 123 -12.56 3.45 -13.11
N ASP A 124 -12.34 4.61 -13.72
CA ASP A 124 -12.32 4.80 -15.17
C ASP A 124 -10.93 4.58 -15.79
N TYR A 125 -9.91 4.33 -14.95
CA TYR A 125 -8.57 4.02 -15.43
C TYR A 125 -8.50 2.59 -15.95
N GLU A 126 -7.91 2.43 -17.12
CA GLU A 126 -7.71 1.13 -17.77
C GLU A 126 -6.27 0.96 -18.24
N ASN A 127 -5.73 -0.22 -17.99
CA ASN A 127 -4.45 -0.66 -18.51
C ASN A 127 -4.50 -2.20 -18.62
N ASN A 128 -4.38 -2.72 -19.83
CA ASN A 128 -4.50 -4.15 -20.10
C ASN A 128 -3.42 -5.01 -19.42
N ASN A 129 -2.34 -4.39 -18.97
CA ASN A 129 -1.25 -5.07 -18.26
C ASN A 129 -1.45 -5.08 -16.74
N LEU A 130 -2.42 -4.35 -16.23
CA LEU A 130 -2.78 -4.30 -14.81
C LEU A 130 -4.01 -5.16 -14.53
N VAL A 131 -3.92 -5.95 -13.47
CA VAL A 131 -5.08 -6.63 -12.91
C VAL A 131 -5.82 -5.65 -12.00
N LYS A 132 -7.06 -5.31 -12.35
CA LYS A 132 -7.92 -4.44 -11.57
C LYS A 132 -8.92 -5.25 -10.78
N VAL A 133 -9.03 -4.98 -9.50
CA VAL A 133 -9.90 -5.69 -8.56
C VAL A 133 -10.74 -4.72 -7.73
N LYS A 134 -11.86 -5.17 -7.20
CA LYS A 134 -12.77 -4.33 -6.42
C LYS A 134 -12.47 -4.32 -4.92
N ASN A 135 -11.89 -5.39 -4.39
CA ASN A 135 -11.69 -5.58 -2.96
C ASN A 135 -10.58 -6.60 -2.65
N TRP A 136 -10.28 -6.76 -1.38
CA TRP A 136 -9.27 -7.71 -0.91
C TRP A 136 -9.69 -9.17 -1.05
N LYS A 137 -10.99 -9.45 -1.09
CA LYS A 137 -11.48 -10.80 -1.41
C LYS A 137 -11.00 -11.24 -2.79
N GLU A 138 -11.14 -10.39 -3.79
CA GLU A 138 -10.66 -10.69 -5.15
C GLU A 138 -9.13 -10.82 -5.19
N ILE A 139 -8.39 -10.00 -4.44
CA ILE A 139 -6.94 -10.14 -4.30
C ILE A 139 -6.60 -11.52 -3.71
N TYR A 140 -7.26 -11.90 -2.63
CA TYR A 140 -7.06 -13.20 -2.01
C TYR A 140 -7.30 -14.36 -3.00
N GLU A 141 -8.39 -14.30 -3.73
CA GLU A 141 -8.74 -15.31 -4.74
C GLU A 141 -7.68 -15.39 -5.86
N LEU A 142 -7.17 -14.25 -6.33
CA LEU A 142 -6.10 -14.20 -7.33
C LEU A 142 -4.78 -14.81 -6.82
N ILE A 143 -4.42 -14.53 -5.58
CA ILE A 143 -3.17 -15.02 -4.98
C ILE A 143 -3.24 -16.52 -4.74
N THR A 144 -4.38 -17.03 -4.31
CA THR A 144 -4.57 -18.42 -3.89
C THR A 144 -5.11 -19.34 -4.98
N ALA A 145 -5.43 -18.84 -6.16
CA ALA A 145 -5.99 -19.60 -7.29
C ALA A 145 -4.95 -20.42 -8.08
N ILE A 146 -3.88 -20.84 -7.45
CA ILE A 146 -2.84 -21.65 -8.09
C ILE A 146 -3.16 -23.13 -7.93
#